data_ecdda90744d983f001bf0e4f14918640
#
_entry.id   ecdda90744d983f001bf0e4f14918640
#
_cell.length_a   1.000
_cell.length_b   1.000
_cell.length_c   1.000
_cell.angle_alpha   90.00
_cell.angle_beta   90.00
_cell.angle_gamma   90.00
#
_symmetry.space_group_name_H-M   'P 1'
#
loop_
_entity.id
_entity.type
_entity.pdbx_description
1 polymer ?
#
loop_
_entity_poly.entity_id
_entity_poly.type
_entity_poly.pdbx_seq_one_letter_code
_entity_poly.pdbx_strand_id
1 'polypeptide(L)'
;MTIAEWCVFGTLMLSLLTIVSVKWAGFRSFDNARPRDPDFYDDPIRSRALGAHQNGIEAFPFFAFAVLLAEFRVGPLRLIDELAVLFLIVRIAYVFTYIGNRPTLRSILWSIGFAINIAIFLLPSIRGYLTS
;
A
#
# COMPACT_ATOMS: atom_id res chain seq x y z
N MET A 1 -9.32 -15.97 8.72
CA MET A 1 -8.52 -15.00 7.95
C MET A 1 -7.04 -15.24 8.26
N THR A 2 -6.23 -15.28 7.19
CA THR A 2 -4.77 -15.40 7.31
C THR A 2 -4.14 -14.06 7.71
N ILE A 3 -2.85 -14.09 8.09
CA ILE A 3 -2.09 -12.86 8.33
C ILE A 3 -1.98 -12.04 7.05
N ALA A 4 -1.81 -12.70 5.90
CA ALA A 4 -1.75 -12.03 4.60
C ALA A 4 -3.05 -11.29 4.27
N GLU A 5 -4.21 -11.88 4.52
CA GLU A 5 -5.52 -11.22 4.34
C GLU A 5 -5.67 -9.99 5.25
N TRP A 6 -5.21 -10.08 6.51
CA TRP A 6 -5.17 -8.92 7.40
C TRP A 6 -4.22 -7.82 6.91
N CYS A 7 -3.10 -8.19 6.28
CA CYS A 7 -2.19 -7.22 5.65
C CYS A 7 -2.85 -6.51 4.46
N VAL A 8 -3.67 -7.22 3.68
CA VAL A 8 -4.46 -6.60 2.60
C VAL A 8 -5.40 -5.53 3.18
N PHE A 9 -6.14 -5.87 4.22
CA PHE A 9 -6.99 -4.90 4.91
C PHE A 9 -6.17 -3.72 5.47
N GLY A 10 -5.04 -4.00 6.13
CA GLY A 10 -4.15 -3.00 6.69
C GLY A 10 -3.59 -2.04 5.64
N THR A 11 -3.28 -2.52 4.46
CA THR A 11 -2.79 -1.68 3.34
C THR A 11 -3.87 -0.72 2.85
N LEU A 12 -5.12 -1.15 2.76
CA LEU A 12 -6.24 -0.27 2.44
C LEU A 12 -6.43 0.79 3.54
N MET A 13 -6.44 0.36 4.79
CA MET A 13 -6.59 1.28 5.93
C MET A 13 -5.46 2.31 5.99
N LEU A 14 -4.22 1.92 5.73
CA LEU A 14 -3.09 2.84 5.66
C LEU A 14 -3.34 3.98 4.66
N SER A 15 -3.81 3.64 3.46
CA SER A 15 -4.09 4.63 2.41
C SER A 15 -5.22 5.58 2.80
N LEU A 16 -6.30 5.06 3.39
CA LEU A 16 -7.43 5.87 3.86
C LEU A 16 -7.05 6.75 5.05
N LEU A 17 -6.34 6.21 6.03
CA LEU A 17 -5.90 6.96 7.20
C LEU A 17 -4.92 8.08 6.83
N THR A 18 -4.09 7.88 5.81
CA THR A 18 -3.17 8.90 5.31
C THR A 18 -3.92 10.14 4.86
N ILE A 19 -4.96 10.01 4.06
CA ILE A 19 -5.73 11.16 3.57
C ILE A 19 -6.65 11.72 4.65
N VAL A 20 -7.26 10.89 5.47
CA VAL A 20 -8.12 11.32 6.56
C VAL A 20 -7.33 12.14 7.59
N SER A 21 -6.09 11.75 7.89
CA SER A 21 -5.25 12.47 8.87
C SER A 21 -4.99 13.92 8.47
N VAL A 22 -4.72 14.19 7.19
CA VAL A 22 -4.47 15.58 6.74
C VAL A 22 -5.76 16.38 6.61
N LYS A 23 -6.87 15.77 6.27
CA LYS A 23 -8.19 16.41 6.30
C LYS A 23 -8.56 16.79 7.73
N TRP A 24 -8.34 15.91 8.67
CA TRP A 24 -8.61 16.16 10.09
C TRP A 24 -7.70 17.24 10.67
N ALA A 25 -6.39 17.17 10.39
CA ALA A 25 -5.45 18.20 10.82
C ALA A 25 -5.77 19.58 10.23
N GLY A 26 -6.27 19.64 9.01
CA GLY A 26 -6.66 20.86 8.30
C GLY A 26 -8.17 21.15 8.31
N PHE A 27 -8.93 20.63 9.28
CA PHE A 27 -10.41 20.67 9.25
C PHE A 27 -10.99 22.08 9.09
N ARG A 28 -10.31 23.11 9.58
CA ARG A 28 -10.75 24.51 9.47
C ARG A 28 -10.71 25.03 8.03
N SER A 29 -9.83 24.48 7.21
CA SER A 29 -9.68 24.84 5.79
C SER A 29 -10.34 23.82 4.86
N PHE A 30 -10.80 22.69 5.40
CA PHE A 30 -11.42 21.63 4.62
C PHE A 30 -12.91 21.87 4.43
N ASP A 31 -13.34 21.88 3.17
CA ASP A 31 -14.74 21.98 2.78
C ASP A 31 -15.27 20.59 2.38
N ASN A 32 -16.17 20.03 3.19
CA ASN A 32 -16.76 18.73 2.91
C ASN A 32 -17.68 18.71 1.68
N ALA A 33 -18.15 19.88 1.21
CA ALA A 33 -18.89 19.98 -0.04
C ALA A 33 -17.96 19.86 -1.27
N ARG A 34 -16.66 20.13 -1.09
CA ARG A 34 -15.63 20.03 -2.12
C ARG A 34 -14.41 19.23 -1.62
N PRO A 35 -14.57 17.93 -1.34
CA PRO A 35 -13.56 17.13 -0.64
C PRO A 35 -12.27 16.91 -1.43
N ARG A 36 -12.29 17.20 -2.74
CA ARG A 36 -11.13 17.09 -3.64
C ARG A 36 -10.68 18.45 -4.19
N ASP A 37 -11.00 19.53 -3.47
CA ASP A 37 -10.61 20.87 -3.89
C ASP A 37 -9.08 21.00 -3.98
N PRO A 38 -8.52 21.32 -5.15
CA PRO A 38 -7.08 21.50 -5.33
C PRO A 38 -6.48 22.52 -4.37
N ASP A 39 -7.20 23.59 -4.04
CA ASP A 39 -6.72 24.64 -3.17
C ASP A 39 -6.43 24.13 -1.75
N PHE A 40 -7.20 23.16 -1.26
CA PHE A 40 -6.91 22.52 0.03
C PHE A 40 -5.59 21.75 0.00
N TYR A 41 -5.24 21.13 -1.14
CA TYR A 41 -4.04 20.31 -1.31
C TYR A 41 -2.85 21.11 -1.86
N ASP A 42 -2.94 22.42 -1.98
CA ASP A 42 -1.81 23.27 -2.37
C ASP A 42 -0.74 23.39 -1.26
N ASP A 43 -1.10 23.11 -0.01
CA ASP A 43 -0.14 22.94 1.07
C ASP A 43 0.82 21.79 0.80
N PRO A 44 2.15 21.97 0.96
CA PRO A 44 3.14 20.94 0.60
C PRO A 44 2.95 19.59 1.32
N ILE A 45 2.58 19.59 2.60
CA ILE A 45 2.36 18.36 3.37
C ILE A 45 1.08 17.67 2.90
N ARG A 46 0.00 18.42 2.71
CA ARG A 46 -1.27 17.89 2.20
C ARG A 46 -1.11 17.33 0.79
N SER A 47 -0.36 18.01 -0.05
CA SER A 47 -0.04 17.56 -1.41
C SER A 47 0.70 16.22 -1.41
N ARG A 48 1.73 16.08 -0.57
CA ARG A 48 2.49 14.83 -0.44
C ARG A 48 1.65 13.70 0.16
N ALA A 49 0.81 13.99 1.15
CA ALA A 49 -0.11 13.01 1.71
C ALA A 49 -1.15 12.54 0.69
N LEU A 50 -1.67 13.45 -0.15
CA LEU A 50 -2.56 13.10 -1.25
C LEU A 50 -1.85 12.16 -2.25
N GLY A 51 -0.62 12.48 -2.63
CA GLY A 51 0.18 11.63 -3.53
C GLY A 51 0.45 10.24 -2.94
N ALA A 52 0.77 10.16 -1.64
CA ALA A 52 0.95 8.88 -0.95
C ALA A 52 -0.35 8.06 -0.90
N HIS A 53 -1.48 8.71 -0.63
CA HIS A 53 -2.81 8.09 -0.65
C HIS A 53 -3.15 7.56 -2.05
N GLN A 54 -3.01 8.37 -3.08
CA GLN A 54 -3.30 7.97 -4.46
C GLN A 54 -2.46 6.77 -4.89
N ASN A 55 -1.16 6.81 -4.64
CA ASN A 55 -0.29 5.67 -4.92
C ASN A 55 -0.68 4.43 -4.10
N GLY A 56 -1.13 4.60 -2.87
CA GLY A 56 -1.65 3.50 -2.05
C GLY A 56 -2.87 2.83 -2.67
N ILE A 57 -3.82 3.62 -3.16
CA ILE A 57 -5.01 3.11 -3.85
C ILE A 57 -4.65 2.43 -5.19
N GLU A 58 -3.65 2.93 -5.91
CA GLU A 58 -3.17 2.32 -7.15
C GLU A 58 -2.44 0.99 -6.90
N ALA A 59 -1.66 0.88 -5.83
CA ALA A 59 -0.92 -0.33 -5.48
C ALA A 59 -1.80 -1.42 -4.85
N PHE A 60 -2.89 -1.04 -4.19
CA PHE A 60 -3.75 -1.95 -3.43
C PHE A 60 -4.35 -3.09 -4.26
N PRO A 61 -4.96 -2.86 -5.46
CA PRO A 61 -5.58 -3.93 -6.22
C PRO A 61 -4.61 -5.05 -6.61
N PHE A 62 -3.40 -4.70 -7.01
CA PHE A 62 -2.40 -5.71 -7.36
C PHE A 62 -1.96 -6.53 -6.15
N PHE A 63 -1.71 -5.89 -5.02
CA PHE A 63 -1.37 -6.59 -3.78
C PHE A 63 -2.49 -7.52 -3.31
N ALA A 64 -3.71 -7.01 -3.24
CA ALA A 64 -4.87 -7.81 -2.85
C ALA A 64 -5.08 -9.01 -3.79
N PHE A 65 -5.01 -8.77 -5.10
CA PHE A 65 -5.15 -9.83 -6.09
C PHE A 65 -4.02 -10.87 -5.98
N ALA A 66 -2.77 -10.44 -5.82
CA ALA A 66 -1.63 -11.35 -5.70
C ALA A 66 -1.75 -12.27 -4.48
N VAL A 67 -2.10 -11.71 -3.31
CA VAL A 67 -2.32 -12.48 -2.09
C VAL A 67 -3.45 -13.48 -2.25
N LEU A 68 -4.62 -13.02 -2.68
CA LEU A 68 -5.80 -13.88 -2.81
C LEU A 68 -5.60 -14.97 -3.87
N LEU A 69 -4.97 -14.63 -5.01
CA LEU A 69 -4.63 -15.61 -6.04
C LEU A 69 -3.65 -16.66 -5.52
N ALA A 70 -2.60 -16.23 -4.80
CA ALA A 70 -1.62 -17.15 -4.26
C ALA A 70 -2.27 -18.12 -3.27
N GLU A 71 -3.07 -17.63 -2.34
CA GLU A 71 -3.80 -18.47 -1.36
C GLU A 71 -4.83 -19.39 -2.03
N PHE A 72 -5.51 -18.90 -3.06
CA PHE A 72 -6.46 -19.72 -3.83
C PHE A 72 -5.77 -20.87 -4.54
N ARG A 73 -4.57 -20.65 -5.10
CA ARG A 73 -3.85 -21.64 -5.92
C ARG A 73 -3.05 -22.64 -5.09
N VAL A 74 -2.46 -22.23 -3.99
CA VAL A 74 -1.54 -23.06 -3.19
C VAL A 74 -1.95 -23.21 -1.73
N GLY A 75 -3.05 -22.58 -1.33
CA GLY A 75 -3.49 -22.54 0.06
C GLY A 75 -2.70 -21.55 0.92
N PRO A 76 -3.11 -21.35 2.18
CA PRO A 76 -2.39 -20.52 3.13
C PRO A 76 -0.97 -21.05 3.35
N LEU A 77 0.01 -20.16 3.22
CA LEU A 77 1.42 -20.50 3.41
C LEU A 77 2.10 -19.41 4.24
N ARG A 78 2.96 -19.82 5.16
CA ARG A 78 3.78 -18.92 5.97
C ARG A 78 4.56 -17.92 5.12
N LEU A 79 5.08 -18.34 3.97
CA LEU A 79 5.83 -17.45 3.06
C LEU A 79 4.94 -16.34 2.50
N ILE A 80 3.66 -16.63 2.20
CA ILE A 80 2.72 -15.59 1.75
C ILE A 80 2.50 -14.58 2.88
N ASP A 81 2.29 -15.05 4.11
CA ASP A 81 2.14 -14.18 5.28
C ASP A 81 3.37 -13.30 5.51
N GLU A 82 4.57 -13.88 5.45
CA GLU A 82 5.83 -13.14 5.63
C GLU A 82 6.03 -12.06 4.56
N LEU A 83 5.78 -12.39 3.30
CA LEU A 83 5.86 -11.43 2.19
C LEU A 83 4.79 -10.33 2.30
N ALA A 84 3.58 -10.67 2.72
CA ALA A 84 2.52 -9.71 2.91
C ALA A 84 2.81 -8.74 4.07
N VAL A 85 3.34 -9.24 5.19
CA VAL A 85 3.79 -8.40 6.31
C VAL A 85 4.92 -7.47 5.86
N LEU A 86 5.91 -8.00 5.13
CA LEU A 86 7.01 -7.20 4.61
C LEU A 86 6.49 -6.10 3.66
N PHE A 87 5.53 -6.42 2.79
CA PHE A 87 4.90 -5.41 1.93
C PHE A 87 4.22 -4.30 2.73
N LEU A 88 3.45 -4.64 3.76
CA LEU A 88 2.78 -3.65 4.60
C LEU A 88 3.80 -2.75 5.31
N ILE A 89 4.88 -3.31 5.85
CA ILE A 89 5.97 -2.54 6.48
C ILE A 89 6.61 -1.58 5.48
N VAL A 90 6.91 -2.05 4.28
CA VAL A 90 7.47 -1.22 3.19
C VAL A 90 6.50 -0.10 2.81
N ARG A 91 5.20 -0.37 2.76
CA ARG A 91 4.18 0.66 2.47
C ARG A 91 4.07 1.71 3.57
N ILE A 92 4.17 1.31 4.82
CA ILE A 92 4.20 2.27 5.95
C ILE A 92 5.42 3.19 5.82
N ALA A 93 6.60 2.62 5.61
CA ALA A 93 7.83 3.39 5.37
C ALA A 93 7.70 4.31 4.14
N TYR A 94 7.08 3.83 3.06
CA TYR A 94 6.81 4.60 1.86
C TYR A 94 5.98 5.85 2.14
N VAL A 95 4.90 5.73 2.91
CA VAL A 95 4.05 6.89 3.28
C VAL A 95 4.86 7.92 4.05
N PHE A 96 5.63 7.51 5.05
CA PHE A 96 6.47 8.42 5.83
C PHE A 96 7.55 9.12 4.98
N THR A 97 8.19 8.41 4.07
CA THR A 97 9.21 9.01 3.18
C THR A 97 8.59 9.95 2.16
N TYR A 98 7.36 9.67 1.71
CA TYR A 98 6.63 10.55 0.81
C TYR A 98 6.28 11.87 1.49
N ILE A 99 5.64 11.81 2.64
CA ILE A 99 5.25 12.99 3.42
C ILE A 99 6.49 13.76 3.90
N GLY A 100 7.55 13.05 4.29
CA GLY A 100 8.83 13.60 4.72
C GLY A 100 9.70 14.17 3.59
N ASN A 101 9.22 14.17 2.35
CA ASN A 101 9.92 14.70 1.18
C ASN A 101 11.30 14.03 0.94
N ARG A 102 11.32 12.71 0.92
CA ARG A 102 12.49 11.87 0.63
C ARG A 102 12.30 11.11 -0.70
N PRO A 103 12.41 11.80 -1.86
CA PRO A 103 11.98 11.22 -3.15
C PRO A 103 12.78 9.99 -3.58
N THR A 104 14.09 9.96 -3.36
CA THR A 104 14.93 8.82 -3.74
C THR A 104 14.59 7.58 -2.89
N LEU A 105 14.50 7.74 -1.58
CA LEU A 105 14.15 6.65 -0.67
C LEU A 105 12.72 6.15 -0.93
N ARG A 106 11.79 7.06 -1.20
CA ARG A 106 10.43 6.73 -1.62
C ARG A 106 10.42 5.82 -2.85
N SER A 107 11.19 6.15 -3.89
CA SER A 107 11.26 5.38 -5.12
C SER A 107 11.89 4.01 -4.92
N ILE A 108 12.90 3.91 -4.04
CA ILE A 108 13.50 2.63 -3.65
C ILE A 108 12.47 1.76 -2.95
N LEU A 109 11.74 2.29 -1.97
CA LEU A 109 10.70 1.55 -1.24
C LEU A 109 9.56 1.13 -2.17
N TRP A 110 9.16 1.97 -3.11
CA TRP A 110 8.18 1.61 -4.13
C TRP A 110 8.64 0.39 -4.93
N SER A 111 9.89 0.40 -5.39
CA SER A 111 10.48 -0.69 -6.18
C SER A 111 10.55 -1.99 -5.37
N ILE A 112 10.91 -1.92 -4.10
CA ILE A 112 10.92 -3.07 -3.18
C ILE A 112 9.50 -3.63 -3.02
N GLY A 113 8.52 -2.78 -2.76
CA GLY A 113 7.12 -3.17 -2.64
C GLY A 113 6.59 -3.83 -3.91
N PHE A 114 6.90 -3.28 -5.07
CA PHE A 114 6.53 -3.87 -6.36
C PHE A 114 7.17 -5.25 -6.57
N ALA A 115 8.45 -5.41 -6.25
CA ALA A 115 9.15 -6.70 -6.31
C ALA A 115 8.50 -7.75 -5.38
N ILE A 116 8.09 -7.36 -4.17
CA ILE A 116 7.37 -8.24 -3.25
C ILE A 116 6.03 -8.70 -3.86
N ASN A 117 5.27 -7.78 -4.46
CA ASN A 117 4.02 -8.10 -5.14
C ASN A 117 4.22 -9.11 -6.28
N ILE A 118 5.25 -8.91 -7.09
CA ILE A 118 5.61 -9.86 -8.15
C ILE A 118 5.96 -11.23 -7.56
N ALA A 119 6.74 -11.27 -6.47
CA ALA A 119 7.11 -12.52 -5.81
C ALA A 119 5.87 -13.28 -5.31
N ILE A 120 4.92 -12.61 -4.67
CA ILE A 120 3.66 -13.22 -4.22
C ILE A 120 2.86 -13.74 -5.42
N PHE A 121 2.73 -12.93 -6.46
CA PHE A 121 1.98 -13.28 -7.66
C PHE A 121 2.54 -14.51 -8.38
N LEU A 122 3.87 -14.63 -8.46
CA LEU A 122 4.54 -15.74 -9.14
C LEU A 122 4.72 -17.00 -8.28
N LEU A 123 4.54 -16.89 -6.97
CA LEU A 123 4.77 -17.99 -6.02
C LEU A 123 4.07 -19.30 -6.41
N PRO A 124 2.79 -19.30 -6.83
CA PRO A 124 2.09 -20.52 -7.23
C PRO A 124 2.75 -21.20 -8.43
N SER A 125 3.22 -20.42 -9.40
CA SER A 125 3.89 -20.96 -10.59
C SER A 125 5.24 -21.59 -10.25
N ILE A 126 6.04 -20.90 -9.45
CA ILE A 126 7.36 -21.38 -9.01
C ILE A 126 7.20 -22.69 -8.21
N ARG A 127 6.24 -22.75 -7.29
CA ARG A 127 5.99 -23.94 -6.49
C ARG A 127 5.53 -25.12 -7.35
N GLY A 128 4.71 -24.88 -8.35
CA GLY A 128 4.29 -25.92 -9.31
C GLY A 128 5.47 -26.55 -10.03
N TYR A 129 6.48 -25.79 -10.41
CA TYR A 129 7.71 -26.30 -11.02
C TYR A 129 8.58 -27.12 -10.05
N LEU A 130 8.61 -26.75 -8.77
CA LEU A 130 9.43 -27.45 -7.77
C LEU A 130 8.81 -28.78 -7.30
N THR A 131 7.53 -28.99 -7.53
CA THR A 131 6.78 -30.19 -7.12
C THR A 131 6.42 -31.12 -8.28
N SER A 132 6.68 -30.72 -9.51
CA SER A 132 6.54 -31.53 -10.72
C SER A 132 7.82 -32.32 -11.04
#